data_e73d1e3fbefa4ed153cde78d0f4593c1
#
_entry.id   e73d1e3fbefa4ed153cde78d0f4593c1
#
_cell.length_a   1.000
_cell.length_b   1.000
_cell.length_c   1.000
_cell.angle_alpha   90.00
_cell.angle_beta   90.00
_cell.angle_gamma   90.00
#
_symmetry.space_group_name_H-M   'P 1'
#
loop_
_entity.id
_entity.type
_entity.pdbx_description
1 polymer ?
#
loop_
_entity_poly.entity_id
_entity_poly.type
_entity_poly.pdbx_seq_one_letter_code
_entity_poly.pdbx_strand_id
1 'polypeptide(L)'
;MARSGEAGERVVTIESFQSWLDAYGSAWETRDPQAAAGLFATDGSYQVSPFVEPMRGREAIHEYWIQIARTEQNVKFGYEVLAVTADFGIARWWASFVLIPPWSDTKLDGIFLISLDANGNCRSLREWWHKQQSWRKA
;
A
#
# COMPACT_ATOMS: atom_id res chain seq x y z
N MET A 1 -7.90 -20.80 25.21
CA MET A 1 -7.79 -20.40 24.93
C MET A 1 -7.73 -19.70 24.46
N ALA A 2 -8.22 -19.66 24.44
CA ALA A 2 -8.28 -19.00 23.85
C ALA A 2 -7.81 -18.22 23.71
N ARG A 3 -7.46 -18.12 23.98
CA ARG A 3 -6.99 -17.37 23.33
C ARG A 3 -7.11 -17.49 21.98
N SER A 4 -7.71 -18.26 21.47
CA SER A 4 -7.81 -18.53 20.09
C SER A 4 -8.38 -17.38 19.33
N GLY A 5 -9.38 -16.72 19.86
CA GLY A 5 -9.93 -15.57 19.21
C GLY A 5 -8.89 -14.49 19.04
N GLU A 6 -8.05 -14.38 20.02
CA GLU A 6 -6.99 -13.41 19.95
C GLU A 6 -6.02 -13.71 18.86
N ALA A 7 -5.68 -14.96 18.71
CA ALA A 7 -4.78 -15.35 17.65
C ALA A 7 -5.38 -14.98 16.31
N GLY A 8 -6.70 -15.12 16.15
CA GLY A 8 -7.34 -14.75 14.92
C GLY A 8 -7.37 -13.28 14.65
N GLU A 9 -7.30 -12.47 15.70
CA GLU A 9 -7.43 -11.03 15.53
C GLU A 9 -6.19 -10.35 15.03
N ARG A 10 -5.03 -10.94 15.27
CA ARG A 10 -3.79 -10.33 14.84
C ARG A 10 -3.00 -11.34 14.07
N VAL A 11 -3.50 -11.63 12.90
CA VAL A 11 -2.96 -12.73 12.14
C VAL A 11 -2.24 -12.22 10.91
N VAL A 12 -1.09 -11.61 11.14
CA VAL A 12 -0.21 -11.36 10.01
C VAL A 12 0.70 -12.56 9.90
N THR A 13 0.56 -13.30 8.82
CA THR A 13 1.44 -14.41 8.48
C THR A 13 2.14 -14.05 7.18
N ILE A 14 3.17 -14.81 6.83
CA ILE A 14 3.83 -14.58 5.55
C ILE A 14 2.83 -14.70 4.41
N GLU A 15 1.97 -15.71 4.46
CA GLU A 15 0.99 -15.93 3.41
C GLU A 15 -0.03 -14.80 3.31
N SER A 16 -0.57 -14.34 4.44
CA SER A 16 -1.56 -13.28 4.42
C SER A 16 -0.94 -11.97 3.98
N PHE A 17 0.30 -11.72 4.37
CA PHE A 17 1.00 -10.49 4.01
C PHE A 17 1.32 -10.48 2.52
N GLN A 18 1.84 -11.59 1.98
CA GLN A 18 2.12 -11.69 0.55
C GLN A 18 0.85 -11.56 -0.27
N SER A 19 -0.22 -12.19 0.17
CA SER A 19 -1.50 -12.10 -0.52
C SER A 19 -1.98 -10.66 -0.59
N TRP A 20 -1.85 -9.92 0.51
CA TRP A 20 -2.23 -8.51 0.55
C TRP A 20 -1.36 -7.68 -0.38
N LEU A 21 -0.04 -7.91 -0.33
CA LEU A 21 0.90 -7.16 -1.17
C LEU A 21 0.68 -7.44 -2.66
N ASP A 22 0.37 -8.68 -3.01
CA ASP A 22 0.07 -9.03 -4.40
C ASP A 22 -1.19 -8.31 -4.88
N ALA A 23 -2.22 -8.29 -4.04
CA ALA A 23 -3.46 -7.60 -4.40
C ALA A 23 -3.25 -6.09 -4.49
N TYR A 24 -2.42 -5.53 -3.61
CA TYR A 24 -2.11 -4.11 -3.63
C TYR A 24 -1.37 -3.74 -4.92
N GLY A 25 -0.36 -4.53 -5.28
CA GLY A 25 0.37 -4.30 -6.51
C GLY A 25 -0.51 -4.40 -7.73
N SER A 26 -1.40 -5.37 -7.76
CA SER A 26 -2.33 -5.53 -8.87
C SER A 26 -3.28 -4.34 -8.98
N ALA A 27 -3.79 -3.86 -7.84
CA ALA A 27 -4.69 -2.71 -7.83
C ALA A 27 -3.97 -1.45 -8.34
N TRP A 28 -2.72 -1.28 -7.95
CA TRP A 28 -1.93 -0.13 -8.40
C TRP A 28 -1.61 -0.24 -9.89
N GLU A 29 -1.15 -1.42 -10.33
CA GLU A 29 -0.76 -1.61 -11.73
C GLU A 29 -1.95 -1.46 -12.68
N THR A 30 -3.13 -1.86 -12.25
CA THR A 30 -4.34 -1.70 -13.06
C THR A 30 -5.02 -0.37 -12.80
N ARG A 31 -4.50 0.43 -11.89
CA ARG A 31 -5.04 1.75 -11.54
C ARG A 31 -6.52 1.67 -11.19
N ASP A 32 -6.82 0.81 -10.22
CA ASP A 32 -8.17 0.51 -9.78
C ASP A 32 -8.37 1.06 -8.35
N PRO A 33 -8.89 2.29 -8.21
CA PRO A 33 -9.04 2.89 -6.89
C PRO A 33 -9.95 2.10 -5.96
N GLN A 34 -11.00 1.48 -6.52
CA GLN A 34 -11.94 0.72 -5.69
C GLN A 34 -11.27 -0.53 -5.15
N ALA A 35 -10.50 -1.22 -5.99
CA ALA A 35 -9.77 -2.41 -5.54
C ALA A 35 -8.75 -2.04 -4.47
N ALA A 36 -8.01 -0.94 -4.66
CA ALA A 36 -7.01 -0.51 -3.69
C ALA A 36 -7.67 -0.17 -2.35
N ALA A 37 -8.73 0.63 -2.37
CA ALA A 37 -9.42 1.01 -1.14
C ALA A 37 -10.04 -0.20 -0.45
N GLY A 38 -10.50 -1.17 -1.23
CA GLY A 38 -11.12 -2.39 -0.70
C GLY A 38 -10.17 -3.28 0.08
N LEU A 39 -8.86 -3.03 -0.03
CA LEU A 39 -7.87 -3.79 0.73
C LEU A 39 -7.71 -3.29 2.17
N PHE A 40 -8.36 -2.19 2.51
CA PHE A 40 -8.29 -1.60 3.84
C PHE A 40 -9.56 -1.89 4.62
N ALA A 41 -9.42 -1.99 5.94
CA ALA A 41 -10.59 -2.04 6.82
C ALA A 41 -11.39 -0.75 6.66
N THR A 42 -12.69 -0.78 7.00
CA THR A 42 -13.53 0.40 6.83
C THR A 42 -12.99 1.61 7.59
N ASP A 43 -12.33 1.37 8.72
CA ASP A 43 -11.73 2.41 9.54
C ASP A 43 -10.21 2.38 9.47
N GLY A 44 -9.65 1.78 8.42
CA GLY A 44 -8.21 1.67 8.26
C GLY A 44 -7.54 3.01 8.06
N SER A 45 -6.24 3.04 8.30
CA SER A 45 -5.45 4.27 8.11
C SER A 45 -4.31 4.03 7.15
N TYR A 46 -3.96 5.09 6.44
CA TYR A 46 -2.90 5.05 5.43
C TYR A 46 -2.09 6.33 5.54
N GLN A 47 -0.84 6.21 5.96
CA GLN A 47 0.07 7.34 6.08
C GLN A 47 1.14 7.23 5.01
N VAL A 48 1.10 8.14 4.04
CA VAL A 48 1.97 8.06 2.87
C VAL A 48 3.35 8.64 3.11
N SER A 49 3.54 9.36 4.21
CA SER A 49 4.86 9.88 4.57
C SER A 49 4.80 10.31 6.04
N PRO A 50 5.97 10.34 6.74
CA PRO A 50 5.95 10.62 8.18
C PRO A 50 5.44 12.00 8.56
N PHE A 51 5.50 12.96 7.65
CA PHE A 51 5.12 14.33 7.98
C PHE A 51 3.70 14.69 7.53
N VAL A 52 2.95 13.71 7.04
CA VAL A 52 1.59 13.90 6.54
C VAL A 52 0.63 13.17 7.47
N GLU A 53 -0.50 13.80 7.77
CA GLU A 53 -1.53 13.15 8.56
C GLU A 53 -2.03 11.89 7.85
N PRO A 54 -2.26 10.80 8.56
CA PRO A 54 -2.82 9.61 7.92
C PRO A 54 -4.21 9.88 7.37
N MET A 55 -4.49 9.32 6.21
CA MET A 55 -5.86 9.23 5.73
C MET A 55 -6.57 8.17 6.56
N ARG A 56 -7.79 8.47 6.99
CA ARG A 56 -8.54 7.55 7.85
C ARG A 56 -9.84 7.18 7.18
N GLY A 57 -10.07 5.90 7.08
CA GLY A 57 -11.27 5.35 6.51
C GLY A 57 -11.13 5.06 5.03
N ARG A 58 -11.88 4.05 4.61
CA ARG A 58 -11.81 3.54 3.24
C ARG A 58 -12.17 4.61 2.22
N GLU A 59 -13.09 5.51 2.58
CA GLU A 59 -13.51 6.55 1.67
C GLU A 59 -12.40 7.54 1.35
N ALA A 60 -11.67 7.99 2.38
CA ALA A 60 -10.54 8.90 2.18
C ALA A 60 -9.45 8.23 1.36
N ILE A 61 -9.21 6.95 1.61
CA ILE A 61 -8.20 6.19 0.88
C ILE A 61 -8.61 6.04 -0.58
N HIS A 62 -9.91 5.84 -0.83
CA HIS A 62 -10.42 5.73 -2.19
C HIS A 62 -10.19 7.04 -2.97
N GLU A 63 -10.45 8.19 -2.33
CA GLU A 63 -10.22 9.48 -2.97
C GLU A 63 -8.75 9.66 -3.34
N TYR A 64 -7.85 9.24 -2.47
CA TYR A 64 -6.43 9.32 -2.76
C TYR A 64 -6.08 8.48 -3.99
N TRP A 65 -6.60 7.26 -4.08
CA TRP A 65 -6.31 6.37 -5.20
C TRP A 65 -6.92 6.83 -6.50
N ILE A 66 -8.02 7.58 -6.46
CA ILE A 66 -8.57 8.21 -7.65
C ILE A 66 -7.53 9.17 -8.25
N GLN A 67 -6.85 9.95 -7.40
CA GLN A 67 -5.84 10.88 -7.88
C GLN A 67 -4.64 10.13 -8.49
N ILE A 68 -4.24 9.04 -7.85
CA ILE A 68 -3.15 8.22 -8.39
C ILE A 68 -3.52 7.67 -9.77
N ALA A 69 -4.74 7.15 -9.89
CA ALA A 69 -5.19 6.58 -11.16
C ALA A 69 -5.20 7.63 -12.28
N ARG A 70 -5.45 8.88 -11.94
CA ARG A 70 -5.50 9.95 -12.93
C ARG A 70 -4.13 10.44 -13.36
N THR A 71 -3.13 10.29 -12.51
CA THR A 71 -1.83 10.94 -12.72
C THR A 71 -0.70 9.99 -13.02
N GLU A 72 -0.92 8.67 -12.90
CA GLU A 72 0.14 7.70 -13.11
C GLU A 72 -0.23 6.72 -14.22
N GLN A 73 0.75 6.37 -15.04
CA GLN A 73 0.59 5.38 -16.11
C GLN A 73 1.76 4.41 -16.09
N ASN A 74 1.54 3.24 -16.64
CA ASN A 74 2.57 2.20 -16.80
C ASN A 74 3.18 1.84 -15.46
N VAL A 75 2.34 1.59 -14.48
CA VAL A 75 2.80 1.28 -13.12
C VAL A 75 3.32 -0.14 -13.08
N LYS A 76 4.50 -0.30 -12.47
CA LYS A 76 5.07 -1.61 -12.16
C LYS A 76 5.46 -1.59 -10.69
N PHE A 77 5.05 -2.62 -9.98
CA PHE A 77 5.24 -2.72 -8.54
C PHE A 77 5.93 -4.03 -8.19
N GLY A 78 6.83 -3.98 -7.24
CA GLY A 78 7.45 -5.18 -6.71
C GLY A 78 7.73 -5.02 -5.23
N TYR A 79 8.00 -6.14 -4.56
CA TYR A 79 8.24 -6.08 -3.12
C TYR A 79 9.10 -7.26 -2.68
N GLU A 80 9.59 -7.12 -1.46
CA GLU A 80 10.36 -8.14 -0.78
C GLU A 80 9.96 -8.11 0.69
N VAL A 81 9.47 -9.23 1.21
CA VAL A 81 9.09 -9.31 2.63
C VAL A 81 10.34 -9.33 3.46
N LEU A 82 10.46 -8.42 4.42
CA LEU A 82 11.63 -8.34 5.29
C LEU A 82 11.36 -9.01 6.63
N ALA A 83 10.16 -8.87 7.18
CA ALA A 83 9.83 -9.46 8.46
C ALA A 83 8.32 -9.53 8.63
N VAL A 84 7.88 -10.51 9.40
CA VAL A 84 6.48 -10.66 9.77
C VAL A 84 6.43 -11.00 11.25
N THR A 85 5.61 -10.24 12.00
CA THR A 85 5.31 -10.58 13.39
C THR A 85 3.82 -10.87 13.48
N ALA A 86 3.34 -11.21 14.67
CA ALA A 86 1.90 -11.43 14.83
C ALA A 86 1.10 -10.16 14.60
N ASP A 87 1.72 -8.99 14.81
CA ASP A 87 1.02 -7.71 14.76
C ASP A 87 1.16 -7.00 13.41
N PHE A 88 2.26 -7.20 12.70
CA PHE A 88 2.47 -6.47 11.46
C PHE A 88 3.51 -7.14 10.57
N GLY A 89 3.53 -6.70 9.32
CA GLY A 89 4.54 -7.09 8.35
C GLY A 89 5.35 -5.88 7.90
N ILE A 90 6.59 -6.12 7.55
CA ILE A 90 7.49 -5.12 7.01
C ILE A 90 7.97 -5.61 5.66
N ALA A 91 7.86 -4.76 4.66
CA ALA A 91 8.30 -5.10 3.30
C ALA A 91 9.04 -3.93 2.70
N ARG A 92 10.09 -4.25 1.97
CA ARG A 92 10.66 -3.29 1.03
C ARG A 92 9.80 -3.34 -0.22
N TRP A 93 9.53 -2.19 -0.80
CA TRP A 93 8.74 -2.13 -2.04
C TRP A 93 9.37 -1.14 -2.99
N TRP A 94 9.07 -1.31 -4.27
CA TRP A 94 9.51 -0.38 -5.29
C TRP A 94 8.44 -0.29 -6.36
N ALA A 95 8.40 0.86 -7.01
CA ALA A 95 7.44 1.08 -8.09
C ALA A 95 8.05 2.00 -9.12
N SER A 96 7.63 1.84 -10.36
CA SER A 96 7.99 2.76 -11.42
C SER A 96 6.74 3.10 -12.20
N PHE A 97 6.65 4.36 -12.63
CA PHE A 97 5.50 4.80 -13.40
C PHE A 97 5.83 6.10 -14.12
N VAL A 98 4.94 6.50 -14.99
CA VAL A 98 5.02 7.78 -15.69
C VAL A 98 3.97 8.70 -15.12
N LEU A 99 4.39 9.86 -14.66
CA LEU A 99 3.44 10.91 -14.22
C LEU A 99 2.94 11.68 -15.42
N ILE A 100 1.65 12.01 -15.41
CA ILE A 100 0.99 12.75 -16.48
C ILE A 100 0.14 13.84 -15.90
N PRO A 101 0.13 15.01 -16.51
CA PRO A 101 1.28 15.85 -16.79
C PRO A 101 1.78 16.50 -15.51
N PRO A 102 2.98 17.01 -15.48
CA PRO A 102 4.00 16.96 -16.52
C PRO A 102 4.61 15.57 -16.61
N TRP A 103 5.11 15.22 -17.78
CA TRP A 103 5.59 13.87 -18.03
C TRP A 103 6.91 13.66 -17.30
N SER A 104 6.95 12.64 -16.46
CA SER A 104 8.19 12.25 -15.82
C SER A 104 8.22 10.75 -15.61
N ASP A 105 9.41 10.18 -15.78
CA ASP A 105 9.65 8.79 -15.41
C ASP A 105 10.02 8.80 -13.94
N THR A 106 9.24 8.13 -13.13
CA THR A 106 9.37 8.19 -11.68
C THR A 106 9.61 6.80 -11.12
N LYS A 107 10.52 6.71 -10.16
CA LYS A 107 10.78 5.49 -9.42
C LYS A 107 10.67 5.79 -7.95
N LEU A 108 10.03 4.88 -7.23
CA LEU A 108 9.94 4.92 -5.77
C LEU A 108 10.56 3.65 -5.21
N ASP A 109 11.15 3.78 -4.05
CA ASP A 109 11.70 2.64 -3.32
C ASP A 109 11.54 2.95 -1.85
N GLY A 110 10.94 2.05 -1.11
CA GLY A 110 10.64 2.36 0.28
C GLY A 110 10.33 1.15 1.12
N ILE A 111 9.77 1.45 2.29
CA ILE A 111 9.43 0.45 3.30
C ILE A 111 7.97 0.63 3.67
N PHE A 112 7.24 -0.48 3.73
CA PHE A 112 5.90 -0.56 4.29
C PHE A 112 5.93 -1.16 5.68
N LEU A 113 5.14 -0.59 6.58
CA LEU A 113 4.80 -1.20 7.85
C LEU A 113 3.29 -1.38 7.85
N ILE A 114 2.83 -2.62 7.83
CA ILE A 114 1.42 -2.93 7.59
C ILE A 114 0.87 -3.85 8.67
N SER A 115 -0.30 -3.48 9.19
CA SER A 115 -1.04 -4.31 10.13
C SER A 115 -2.33 -4.77 9.46
N LEU A 116 -2.64 -6.06 9.58
CA LEU A 116 -3.84 -6.65 8.98
C LEU A 116 -4.79 -7.09 10.09
N ASP A 117 -6.09 -7.08 9.79
CA ASP A 117 -7.09 -7.61 10.70
C ASP A 117 -7.35 -9.09 10.40
N ALA A 118 -8.27 -9.68 11.14
CA ALA A 118 -8.57 -11.10 11.01
C ALA A 118 -9.15 -11.46 9.63
N ASN A 119 -9.69 -10.48 8.94
CA ASN A 119 -10.25 -10.68 7.60
C ASN A 119 -9.23 -10.46 6.50
N GLY A 120 -8.00 -10.13 6.87
CA GLY A 120 -6.96 -9.88 5.88
C GLY A 120 -6.98 -8.47 5.32
N ASN A 121 -7.76 -7.57 5.89
CA ASN A 121 -7.81 -6.20 5.45
C ASN A 121 -6.79 -5.36 6.23
N CYS A 122 -6.28 -4.33 5.60
CA CYS A 122 -5.26 -3.49 6.23
C CYS A 122 -5.89 -2.56 7.24
N ARG A 123 -5.43 -2.64 8.49
CA ARG A 123 -5.85 -1.73 9.55
C ARG A 123 -5.02 -0.46 9.54
N SER A 124 -3.75 -0.59 9.16
CA SER A 124 -2.83 0.52 9.24
C SER A 124 -1.69 0.26 8.26
N LEU A 125 -1.43 1.23 7.40
CA LEU A 125 -0.28 1.20 6.52
C LEU A 125 0.50 2.48 6.71
N ARG A 126 1.79 2.34 6.95
CA ARG A 126 2.70 3.47 7.02
C ARG A 126 3.82 3.21 6.05
N GLU A 127 4.29 4.27 5.36
CA GLU A 127 5.37 4.07 4.41
C GLU A 127 6.40 5.18 4.52
N TRP A 128 7.61 4.82 4.17
CA TRP A 128 8.75 5.70 4.02
C TRP A 128 9.31 5.40 2.64
N TRP A 129 9.69 6.42 1.88
CA TRP A 129 10.16 6.16 0.53
C TRP A 129 11.06 7.27 0.03
N HIS A 130 11.86 6.90 -0.94
CA HIS A 130 12.70 7.82 -1.71
C HIS A 130 12.21 7.82 -3.15
N LYS A 131 12.46 8.93 -3.83
CA LYS A 131 11.97 9.12 -5.17
C LYS A 131 13.09 9.55 -6.10
N GLN A 132 13.09 9.01 -7.32
CA GLN A 132 13.96 9.43 -8.39
C GLN A 132 13.07 9.79 -9.57
N GLN A 133 13.27 10.97 -10.15
CA GLN A 133 12.47 11.45 -11.26
C GLN A 133 13.36 11.94 -12.40
N SER A 134 12.91 11.65 -13.63
CA SER A 134 13.50 12.19 -14.83
C SER A 134 12.37 12.83 -15.62
N TRP A 135 12.48 14.14 -15.82
CA TRP A 135 11.45 14.87 -16.53
C TRP A 135 11.68 14.71 -18.03
N ARG A 136 10.62 14.41 -18.76
CA ARG A 136 10.71 14.25 -20.20
C ARG A 136 10.68 15.62 -20.84
N LYS A 137 11.49 15.76 -21.88
CA LYS A 137 11.49 16.99 -22.65
C LYS A 137 10.25 16.99 -23.55
N ALA A 138 9.75 18.18 -23.79
CA ALA A 138 8.59 18.35 -24.66
C ALA A 138 8.91 17.98 -26.11
#